data_772eec9f0a3742bd7772c1f32c829407
#
_entry.id   772eec9f0a3742bd7772c1f32c829407
#
_cell.length_a   1.000
_cell.length_b   1.000
_cell.length_c   1.000
_cell.angle_alpha   90.00
_cell.angle_beta   90.00
_cell.angle_gamma   90.00
#
_symmetry.space_group_name_H-M   'P 1'
#
loop_
_entity.id
_entity.type
_entity.pdbx_description
1 polymer ?
#
loop_
_entity_poly.entity_id
_entity_poly.type
_entity_poly.pdbx_seq_one_letter_code
_entity_poly.pdbx_strand_id
1 'polypeptide(L)'
;MGAEAVVRLVYGEETPSGKLSVSIPWCVGQVPVSYWDVKTGHRMVETNPENRFTSRYMDIPNEPLYPFGFGLSYTEFTITPPIFEKQEREDKIDISCKVKNVGEVPGAEVVQCYVETLCAPVVRPDRELIRLSLIHI
;
A
#
# COMPACT_ATOMS: atom_id res chain seq x y z
N MET A 1 -18.15 -20.39 -10.99
CA MET A 1 -17.63 -19.01 -11.07
C MET A 1 -16.19 -18.88 -10.56
N GLY A 2 -15.80 -19.29 -9.34
CA GLY A 2 -14.42 -19.12 -8.87
C GLY A 2 -13.37 -19.91 -9.64
N ALA A 3 -13.63 -21.17 -9.98
CA ALA A 3 -12.70 -21.99 -10.76
C ALA A 3 -12.46 -21.43 -12.17
N GLU A 4 -13.49 -20.91 -12.82
CA GLU A 4 -13.39 -20.29 -14.13
C GLU A 4 -12.50 -19.03 -14.07
N ALA A 5 -12.68 -18.16 -13.05
CA ALA A 5 -11.85 -16.97 -12.88
C ALA A 5 -10.37 -17.32 -12.68
N VAL A 6 -10.08 -18.38 -11.89
CA VAL A 6 -8.70 -18.87 -11.71
C VAL A 6 -8.10 -19.36 -13.03
N VAL A 7 -8.86 -20.11 -13.81
CA VAL A 7 -8.40 -20.61 -15.13
C VAL A 7 -8.08 -19.44 -16.05
N ARG A 8 -8.98 -18.46 -16.17
CA ARG A 8 -8.76 -17.26 -17.02
C ARG A 8 -7.53 -16.48 -16.62
N LEU A 9 -7.28 -16.30 -15.33
CA LEU A 9 -6.08 -15.65 -14.84
C LEU A 9 -4.82 -16.46 -15.16
N VAL A 10 -4.82 -17.78 -14.88
CA VAL A 10 -3.64 -18.65 -15.11
C VAL A 10 -3.27 -18.72 -16.60
N TYR A 11 -4.26 -18.77 -17.49
CA TYR A 11 -4.04 -18.79 -18.93
C TYR A 11 -3.83 -17.39 -19.56
N GLY A 12 -3.90 -16.33 -18.77
CA GLY A 12 -3.65 -14.97 -19.23
C GLY A 12 -4.78 -14.35 -20.05
N GLU A 13 -5.99 -14.93 -19.98
CA GLU A 13 -7.18 -14.36 -20.62
C GLU A 13 -7.67 -13.09 -19.90
N GLU A 14 -7.34 -12.97 -18.61
CA GLU A 14 -7.65 -11.82 -17.76
C GLU A 14 -6.40 -11.37 -17.02
N THR A 15 -6.26 -10.06 -16.82
CA THR A 15 -5.15 -9.47 -16.07
C THR A 15 -5.53 -9.30 -14.60
N PRO A 16 -4.76 -9.85 -13.63
CA PRO A 16 -5.05 -9.68 -12.22
C PRO A 16 -4.92 -8.21 -11.80
N SER A 17 -5.88 -7.73 -11.04
CA SER A 17 -5.93 -6.36 -10.51
C SER A 17 -6.14 -6.28 -9.01
N GLY A 18 -6.43 -7.43 -8.37
CA GLY A 18 -6.71 -7.50 -6.94
C GLY A 18 -5.49 -7.12 -6.09
N LYS A 19 -5.75 -6.38 -5.01
CA LYS A 19 -4.74 -6.06 -4.00
C LYS A 19 -5.15 -6.64 -2.66
N LEU A 20 -4.16 -7.01 -1.85
CA LEU A 20 -4.41 -7.56 -0.52
C LEU A 20 -5.10 -6.53 0.38
N SER A 21 -6.17 -6.94 1.02
CA SER A 21 -6.90 -6.15 2.03
C SER A 21 -6.39 -6.34 3.45
N VAL A 22 -5.36 -7.17 3.63
CA VAL A 22 -4.66 -7.44 4.88
C VAL A 22 -3.18 -7.63 4.60
N SER A 23 -2.33 -7.37 5.60
CA SER A 23 -0.91 -7.74 5.51
C SER A 23 -0.74 -9.22 5.82
N ILE A 24 0.16 -9.90 5.11
CA ILE A 24 0.52 -11.30 5.33
C ILE A 24 1.83 -11.35 6.10
N PRO A 25 1.88 -11.93 7.31
CA PRO A 25 3.10 -12.02 8.10
C PRO A 25 4.06 -13.10 7.57
N TRP A 26 5.33 -13.03 7.94
CA TRP A 26 6.32 -14.08 7.70
C TRP A 26 6.03 -15.33 8.51
N CYS A 27 5.56 -15.16 9.73
CA CYS A 27 5.23 -16.25 10.65
C CYS A 27 4.20 -15.81 11.69
N VAL A 28 3.66 -16.76 12.43
CA VAL A 28 2.66 -16.51 13.49
C VAL A 28 3.18 -15.55 14.56
N GLY A 29 4.48 -15.59 14.87
CA GLY A 29 5.11 -14.71 15.87
C GLY A 29 5.12 -13.23 15.50
N GLN A 30 4.85 -12.88 14.22
CA GLN A 30 4.75 -11.50 13.76
C GLN A 30 3.36 -10.90 13.95
N VAL A 31 2.35 -11.69 14.26
CA VAL A 31 0.96 -11.22 14.43
C VAL A 31 0.81 -10.50 15.79
N PRO A 32 0.17 -9.31 15.82
CA PRO A 32 -0.49 -8.60 14.73
C PRO A 32 0.48 -7.80 13.85
N VAL A 33 0.26 -7.83 12.52
CA VAL A 33 0.97 -7.00 11.55
C VAL A 33 -0.03 -6.17 10.77
N SER A 34 0.05 -4.86 10.91
CA SER A 34 -0.91 -3.93 10.33
C SER A 34 -0.20 -2.86 9.50
N TYR A 35 -0.85 -2.37 8.42
CA TYR A 35 -0.34 -1.25 7.63
C TYR A 35 -0.40 0.10 8.38
N TRP A 36 -1.27 0.20 9.37
CA TRP A 36 -1.53 1.41 10.16
C TRP A 36 -0.88 1.34 11.56
N ASP A 37 0.36 0.91 11.57
CA ASP A 37 1.15 0.87 12.79
C ASP A 37 1.40 2.27 13.36
N VAL A 38 1.50 2.36 14.68
CA VAL A 38 1.71 3.64 15.36
C VAL A 38 3.21 3.94 15.52
N LYS A 39 3.57 5.22 15.47
CA LYS A 39 4.95 5.66 15.71
C LYS A 39 5.36 5.35 17.14
N THR A 40 6.37 4.49 17.29
CA THR A 40 7.02 4.24 18.57
C THR A 40 8.37 4.93 18.61
N GLY A 41 8.84 5.34 19.80
CA GLY A 41 10.13 6.02 19.96
C GLY A 41 11.36 5.14 19.66
N HIS A 42 11.16 3.84 19.48
CA HIS A 42 12.24 2.85 19.29
C HIS A 42 12.14 2.12 17.94
N ARG A 43 11.52 2.74 16.94
CA ARG A 43 11.43 2.15 15.62
C ARG A 43 12.81 1.97 15.00
N MET A 44 13.04 0.85 14.35
CA MET A 44 14.25 0.64 13.56
C MET A 44 14.29 1.63 12.39
N VAL A 45 15.38 2.35 12.26
CA VAL A 45 15.63 3.26 11.15
C VAL A 45 16.73 2.64 10.30
N GLU A 46 16.55 2.58 9.00
CA GLU A 46 17.53 1.99 8.05
C GLU A 46 18.95 2.57 8.18
N THR A 47 19.04 3.83 8.60
CA THR A 47 20.32 4.52 8.80
C THR A 47 21.15 3.98 9.97
N ASN A 48 20.56 3.21 10.87
CA ASN A 48 21.28 2.61 12.01
C ASN A 48 20.73 1.22 12.38
N PRO A 49 20.92 0.21 11.51
CA PRO A 49 20.40 -1.14 11.72
C PRO A 49 21.05 -1.87 12.90
N GLU A 50 22.23 -1.42 13.37
CA GLU A 50 22.94 -2.03 14.49
C GLU A 50 22.48 -1.52 15.86
N ASN A 51 21.59 -0.55 15.90
CA ASN A 51 21.09 -0.02 17.16
C ASN A 51 20.26 -1.08 17.90
N ARG A 52 20.83 -1.67 18.94
CA ARG A 52 20.20 -2.70 19.77
C ARG A 52 19.01 -2.21 20.61
N PHE A 53 18.79 -0.92 20.68
CA PHE A 53 17.67 -0.32 21.42
C PHE A 53 16.44 -0.08 20.54
N THR A 54 16.42 -0.61 19.32
CA THR A 54 15.27 -0.52 18.44
C THR A 54 14.37 -1.76 18.54
N SER A 55 13.07 -1.56 18.36
CA SER A 55 12.11 -2.67 18.30
C SER A 55 12.27 -3.42 17.00
N ARG A 56 12.72 -4.66 17.07
CA ARG A 56 12.92 -5.52 15.89
C ARG A 56 12.76 -6.99 16.24
N TYR A 57 12.41 -7.77 15.23
CA TYR A 57 12.55 -9.21 15.28
C TYR A 57 14.03 -9.59 15.09
N MET A 58 14.45 -10.72 15.62
CA MET A 58 15.85 -11.18 15.53
C MET A 58 16.11 -12.04 14.29
N ASP A 59 15.08 -12.70 13.80
CA ASP A 59 15.14 -13.77 12.80
C ASP A 59 14.32 -13.49 11.55
N ILE A 60 13.49 -12.45 11.58
CA ILE A 60 12.65 -12.04 10.44
C ILE A 60 12.68 -10.51 10.28
N PRO A 61 12.37 -9.98 9.09
CA PRO A 61 12.16 -8.54 8.88
C PRO A 61 11.00 -8.01 9.72
N ASN A 62 11.02 -6.71 10.02
CA ASN A 62 9.89 -6.05 10.68
C ASN A 62 8.69 -5.87 9.73
N GLU A 63 8.98 -5.69 8.44
CA GLU A 63 7.98 -5.58 7.40
C GLU A 63 7.25 -6.92 7.20
N PRO A 64 5.97 -6.91 6.83
CA PRO A 64 5.25 -8.13 6.49
C PRO A 64 5.82 -8.79 5.22
N LEU A 65 5.57 -10.10 5.04
CA LEU A 65 5.92 -10.83 3.82
C LEU A 65 5.23 -10.20 2.59
N TYR A 66 3.95 -9.89 2.72
CA TYR A 66 3.20 -9.09 1.74
C TYR A 66 2.41 -8.01 2.47
N PRO A 67 2.66 -6.73 2.18
CA PRO A 67 1.96 -5.64 2.85
C PRO A 67 0.50 -5.51 2.35
N PHE A 68 -0.31 -4.83 3.13
CA PHE A 68 -1.61 -4.35 2.70
C PHE A 68 -1.48 -3.57 1.37
N GLY A 69 -2.39 -3.82 0.46
CA GLY A 69 -2.35 -3.18 -0.86
C GLY A 69 -1.38 -3.83 -1.86
N PHE A 70 -0.65 -4.87 -1.48
CA PHE A 70 0.20 -5.61 -2.42
C PHE A 70 -0.64 -6.41 -3.42
N GLY A 71 -0.17 -6.46 -4.66
CA GLY A 71 -0.74 -7.30 -5.72
C GLY A 71 0.02 -7.11 -7.02
N LEU A 72 0.24 -8.19 -7.73
CA LEU A 72 0.92 -8.22 -9.03
C LEU A 72 -0.11 -8.10 -10.15
N SER A 73 0.37 -7.70 -11.32
CA SER A 73 -0.39 -7.61 -12.56
C SER A 73 0.42 -8.21 -13.70
N TYR A 74 -0.21 -8.49 -14.85
CA TYR A 74 0.49 -8.87 -16.08
C TYR A 74 0.90 -7.67 -16.93
N THR A 75 0.54 -6.47 -16.48
CA THR A 75 0.96 -5.20 -17.09
C THR A 75 1.57 -4.28 -16.04
N GLU A 76 2.20 -3.21 -16.47
CA GLU A 76 2.88 -2.27 -15.61
C GLU A 76 2.20 -0.90 -15.69
N PHE A 77 2.07 -0.23 -14.54
CA PHE A 77 1.46 1.08 -14.43
C PHE A 77 2.44 2.11 -13.87
N THR A 78 2.40 3.29 -14.42
CA THR A 78 3.12 4.46 -13.89
C THR A 78 2.12 5.46 -13.36
N ILE A 79 2.35 5.90 -12.11
CA ILE A 79 1.54 6.93 -11.46
C ILE A 79 2.40 8.20 -11.36
N THR A 80 1.90 9.31 -11.89
CA THR A 80 2.60 10.60 -11.75
C THR A 80 2.53 11.11 -10.31
N PRO A 81 3.49 11.95 -9.89
CA PRO A 81 3.37 12.66 -8.61
C PRO A 81 2.01 13.37 -8.49
N PRO A 82 1.38 13.33 -7.31
CA PRO A 82 0.09 13.97 -7.11
C PRO A 82 0.20 15.49 -7.15
N ILE A 83 -0.84 16.11 -7.73
CA ILE A 83 -1.04 17.56 -7.74
C ILE A 83 -2.09 17.88 -6.68
N PHE A 84 -1.82 18.88 -5.85
CA PHE A 84 -2.69 19.32 -4.78
C PHE A 84 -3.22 20.71 -5.08
N GLU A 85 -4.55 20.84 -5.11
CA GLU A 85 -5.23 22.11 -5.33
C GLU A 85 -6.13 22.39 -4.12
N LYS A 86 -5.83 23.49 -3.39
CA LYS A 86 -6.66 23.91 -2.25
C LYS A 86 -7.83 24.75 -2.78
N GLN A 87 -9.04 24.35 -2.41
CA GLN A 87 -10.23 25.15 -2.68
C GLN A 87 -10.37 26.24 -1.62
N GLU A 88 -10.29 27.53 -2.05
CA GLU A 88 -10.31 28.67 -1.11
C GLU A 88 -11.62 28.84 -0.33
N ARG A 89 -12.73 28.28 -0.81
CA ARG A 89 -14.06 28.44 -0.21
C ARG A 89 -14.52 27.25 0.65
N GLU A 90 -13.81 26.15 0.59
CA GLU A 90 -14.12 24.95 1.33
C GLU A 90 -12.81 24.42 1.90
N ASP A 91 -12.81 23.94 3.15
CA ASP A 91 -11.63 23.26 3.75
C ASP A 91 -11.37 21.91 3.09
N LYS A 92 -11.24 21.94 1.75
CA LYS A 92 -11.02 20.77 0.91
C LYS A 92 -9.75 20.94 0.08
N ILE A 93 -9.10 19.82 -0.14
CA ILE A 93 -7.94 19.70 -1.02
C ILE A 93 -8.31 18.69 -2.11
N ASP A 94 -8.26 19.16 -3.37
CA ASP A 94 -8.36 18.26 -4.51
C ASP A 94 -7.01 17.64 -4.81
N ILE A 95 -6.99 16.33 -4.93
CA ILE A 95 -5.78 15.56 -5.23
C ILE A 95 -5.99 14.88 -6.58
N SER A 96 -5.12 15.19 -7.53
CA SER A 96 -5.15 14.57 -8.86
C SER A 96 -3.81 13.93 -9.20
N CYS A 97 -3.86 12.80 -9.89
CA CYS A 97 -2.68 12.14 -10.46
C CYS A 97 -3.07 11.51 -11.80
N LYS A 98 -2.07 11.27 -12.66
CA LYS A 98 -2.27 10.52 -13.90
C LYS A 98 -1.76 9.10 -13.71
N VAL A 99 -2.58 8.12 -14.08
CA VAL A 99 -2.21 6.71 -14.16
C VAL A 99 -2.08 6.35 -15.63
N LYS A 100 -0.97 5.72 -16.00
CA LYS A 100 -0.71 5.28 -17.35
C LYS A 100 -0.32 3.81 -17.32
N ASN A 101 -0.97 3.01 -18.14
CA ASN A 101 -0.50 1.66 -18.45
C ASN A 101 0.69 1.78 -19.42
N VAL A 102 1.84 1.27 -19.01
CA VAL A 102 3.08 1.28 -19.81
C VAL A 102 3.45 -0.11 -20.30
N GLY A 103 2.68 -1.14 -19.92
CA GLY A 103 2.84 -2.49 -20.45
C GLY A 103 2.04 -2.70 -21.74
N GLU A 104 2.02 -3.95 -22.20
CA GLU A 104 1.48 -4.32 -23.52
C GLU A 104 0.03 -4.82 -23.47
N VAL A 105 -0.49 -5.14 -22.27
CA VAL A 105 -1.84 -5.69 -22.10
C VAL A 105 -2.73 -4.75 -21.30
N PRO A 106 -4.04 -4.70 -21.60
CA PRO A 106 -4.99 -3.94 -20.80
C PRO A 106 -5.04 -4.49 -19.37
N GLY A 107 -5.29 -3.62 -18.41
CA GLY A 107 -5.42 -4.02 -17.03
C GLY A 107 -6.10 -2.98 -16.18
N ALA A 108 -6.22 -3.28 -14.89
CA ALA A 108 -6.74 -2.35 -13.91
C ALA A 108 -5.76 -2.18 -12.75
N GLU A 109 -5.65 -0.95 -12.25
CA GLU A 109 -4.80 -0.61 -11.11
C GLU A 109 -5.62 -0.01 -9.97
N VAL A 110 -5.24 -0.34 -8.75
CA VAL A 110 -5.85 0.20 -7.54
C VAL A 110 -4.99 1.31 -6.99
N VAL A 111 -5.42 2.55 -7.19
CA VAL A 111 -4.77 3.73 -6.62
C VAL A 111 -5.23 3.90 -5.19
N GLN A 112 -4.27 3.95 -4.27
CA GLN A 112 -4.51 4.10 -2.84
C GLN A 112 -3.95 5.45 -2.39
N CYS A 113 -4.78 6.23 -1.70
CA CYS A 113 -4.39 7.52 -1.15
C CYS A 113 -4.30 7.41 0.37
N TYR A 114 -3.13 7.70 0.90
CA TYR A 114 -2.83 7.68 2.32
C TYR A 114 -2.54 9.08 2.84
N VAL A 115 -2.94 9.34 4.07
CA VAL A 115 -2.58 10.53 4.84
C VAL A 115 -1.64 10.15 5.95
N GLU A 116 -0.58 10.92 6.11
CA GLU A 116 0.32 10.88 7.25
C GLU A 116 0.12 12.14 8.11
N THR A 117 -0.08 11.96 9.41
CA THR A 117 -0.17 13.07 10.37
C THR A 117 1.19 13.25 11.04
N LEU A 118 1.90 14.31 10.66
CA LEU A 118 3.26 14.58 11.15
C LEU A 118 3.28 14.98 12.63
N CYS A 119 2.25 15.70 13.09
CA CYS A 119 2.12 16.14 14.47
C CYS A 119 0.63 16.11 14.88
N ALA A 120 0.35 15.47 16.00
CA ALA A 120 -1.00 15.41 16.57
C ALA A 120 -0.91 15.41 18.10
N PRO A 121 -1.94 15.92 18.81
CA PRO A 121 -1.99 15.92 20.27
C PRO A 121 -2.20 14.51 20.85
N VAL A 122 -2.57 13.55 20.02
CA VAL A 122 -2.78 12.13 20.36
C VAL A 122 -1.99 11.24 19.42
N VAL A 123 -1.66 10.04 19.87
CA VAL A 123 -0.98 9.04 19.04
C VAL A 123 -1.89 8.67 17.87
N ARG A 124 -1.35 8.76 16.65
CA ARG A 124 -2.01 8.37 15.42
C ARG A 124 -1.18 7.37 14.64
N PRO A 125 -1.81 6.56 13.78
CA PRO A 125 -1.09 5.71 12.84
C PRO A 125 -0.12 6.49 11.96
N ASP A 126 0.95 5.82 11.51
CA ASP A 126 1.90 6.40 10.56
C ASP A 126 1.22 6.87 9.29
N ARG A 127 0.28 6.07 8.80
CA ARG A 127 -0.51 6.39 7.62
C ARG A 127 -1.91 5.80 7.73
N GLU A 128 -2.89 6.53 7.23
CA GLU A 128 -4.28 6.11 7.19
C GLU A 128 -4.78 6.13 5.75
N LEU A 129 -5.35 5.02 5.28
CA LEU A 129 -5.97 4.95 3.95
C LEU A 129 -7.27 5.76 3.96
N ILE A 130 -7.30 6.84 3.17
CA ILE A 130 -8.46 7.74 3.10
C ILE A 130 -9.29 7.56 1.84
N ARG A 131 -8.68 7.06 0.75
CA ARG A 131 -9.36 6.82 -0.52
C ARG A 131 -8.75 5.64 -1.25
N LEU A 132 -9.60 4.94 -1.98
CA LEU A 132 -9.24 3.85 -2.87
C LEU A 132 -10.02 4.00 -4.17
N SER A 133 -9.34 3.88 -5.32
CA SER A 133 -9.95 3.94 -6.64
C SER A 133 -9.41 2.82 -7.52
N LEU A 134 -10.31 2.07 -8.16
CA LEU A 134 -9.97 1.09 -9.19
C LEU A 134 -10.11 1.75 -10.56
N ILE A 135 -9.05 1.74 -11.33
CA ILE A 135 -8.97 2.39 -12.65
C ILE A 135 -8.66 1.31 -13.69
N HIS A 136 -9.50 1.22 -14.71
CA HIS A 136 -9.31 0.33 -15.86
C HIS A 136 -8.66 1.13 -17.01
N ILE A 137 -7.54 0.63 -17.54
CA ILE A 137 -6.75 1.26 -18.60
C ILE A 137 -6.29 0.23 -19.62
#